data_790241aedd654c5968ff73b31357f9df
#
_entry.id   790241aedd654c5968ff73b31357f9df
#
_cell.length_a   1.000
_cell.length_b   1.000
_cell.length_c   1.000
_cell.angle_alpha   90.00
_cell.angle_beta   90.00
_cell.angle_gamma   90.00
#
_symmetry.space_group_name_H-M   'P 1'
#
loop_
_entity.id
_entity.type
_entity.pdbx_description
1 polymer ?
#
loop_
_entity_poly.entity_id
_entity_poly.type
_entity_poly.pdbx_seq_one_letter_code
_entity_poly.pdbx_strand_id
1 'polypeptide(L)'
;MKKTKLSYFLLTVFTVILATLTAFAAPAQNAKTTQTREIHISTREELKEFTQNCHLDSYSENLKVYLDKDIDLSHIDFDGVPIFCGKFYGQDHTIKGLFIHYNGSYSGFFRYLAKDGEVMNLNLEGYVEPTGSGDYAGGFAGKNDGKITDCSFKGGVTG
;
A
#
# COMPACT_ATOMS: atom_id res chain seq x y z
N MET A 1 46.14 -57.18 27.63
CA MET A 1 45.11 -57.28 26.60
C MET A 1 43.89 -56.39 26.94
N LYS A 2 44.05 -55.07 27.08
CA LYS A 2 42.92 -54.15 27.35
C LYS A 2 42.91 -52.82 26.49
N LYS A 3 43.79 -52.72 25.49
CA LYS A 3 43.95 -51.52 24.67
C LYS A 3 43.22 -51.54 23.31
N THR A 4 42.71 -52.63 22.85
CA THR A 4 42.11 -52.80 21.54
C THR A 4 40.62 -52.49 21.50
N LYS A 5 39.88 -52.60 22.61
CA LYS A 5 38.41 -52.33 22.64
C LYS A 5 38.03 -50.84 22.67
N LEU A 6 38.95 -50.04 23.21
CA LEU A 6 38.70 -48.60 23.29
C LEU A 6 38.87 -47.88 21.95
N SER A 7 39.75 -48.40 21.09
CA SER A 7 40.02 -47.80 19.77
C SER A 7 38.86 -47.99 18.79
N TYR A 8 38.16 -49.10 18.83
CA TYR A 8 37.01 -49.34 17.96
C TYR A 8 35.74 -48.56 18.41
N PHE A 9 35.62 -48.31 19.71
CA PHE A 9 34.49 -47.53 20.22
C PHE A 9 34.59 -46.03 19.82
N LEU A 10 35.81 -45.47 19.82
CA LEU A 10 36.04 -44.12 19.35
C LEU A 10 35.88 -43.99 17.83
N LEU A 11 36.22 -45.04 17.06
CA LEU A 11 36.10 -44.97 15.59
C LEU A 11 34.64 -45.08 15.13
N THR A 12 33.80 -45.83 15.83
CA THR A 12 32.37 -45.95 15.50
C THR A 12 31.54 -44.72 15.88
N VAL A 13 31.92 -43.99 16.95
CA VAL A 13 31.28 -42.75 17.35
C VAL A 13 31.63 -41.63 16.37
N PHE A 14 32.84 -41.62 15.80
CA PHE A 14 33.26 -40.57 14.85
C PHE A 14 32.60 -40.73 13.46
N THR A 15 32.31 -41.97 13.05
CA THR A 15 31.65 -42.23 11.76
C THR A 15 30.14 -41.95 11.80
N VAL A 16 29.49 -42.04 12.96
CA VAL A 16 28.06 -41.72 13.11
C VAL A 16 27.83 -40.20 13.17
N ILE A 17 28.78 -39.41 13.69
CA ILE A 17 28.67 -37.93 13.76
C ILE A 17 28.90 -37.30 12.39
N LEU A 18 29.66 -37.91 11.48
CA LEU A 18 29.91 -37.35 10.15
C LEU A 18 28.78 -37.60 9.16
N ALA A 19 27.86 -38.55 9.43
CA ALA A 19 26.70 -38.82 8.56
C ALA A 19 25.47 -37.95 8.81
N THR A 20 25.46 -37.13 9.86
CA THR A 20 24.30 -36.29 10.20
C THR A 20 24.46 -34.82 9.83
N LEU A 21 25.58 -34.42 9.20
CA LEU A 21 25.85 -33.02 8.87
C LEU A 21 25.64 -32.68 7.38
N THR A 22 25.06 -33.58 6.57
CA THR A 22 24.80 -33.30 5.15
C THR A 22 23.33 -33.17 4.78
N ALA A 23 22.44 -32.98 5.75
CA ALA A 23 21.01 -32.85 5.48
C ALA A 23 20.40 -31.56 6.05
N PHE A 24 21.02 -30.40 5.80
CA PHE A 24 20.32 -29.13 5.99
C PHE A 24 20.88 -28.01 5.10
N ALA A 25 20.92 -28.27 3.81
CA ALA A 25 20.84 -27.20 2.84
C ALA A 25 19.46 -27.30 2.18
N ALA A 26 18.43 -26.97 2.90
CA ALA A 26 17.19 -26.59 2.26
C ALA A 26 17.50 -25.37 1.37
N PRO A 27 17.16 -25.40 0.07
CA PRO A 27 17.26 -24.19 -0.73
C PRO A 27 16.43 -23.13 -0.01
N ALA A 28 17.06 -22.02 0.31
CA ALA A 28 16.31 -20.83 0.70
C ALA A 28 15.37 -20.53 -0.47
N GLN A 29 14.17 -21.05 -0.40
CA GLN A 29 13.08 -20.56 -1.23
C GLN A 29 12.90 -19.12 -0.79
N ASN A 30 13.42 -18.23 -1.61
CA ASN A 30 13.06 -16.81 -1.63
C ASN A 30 11.57 -16.72 -2.05
N ALA A 31 10.69 -17.32 -1.25
CA ALA A 31 9.30 -16.98 -1.26
C ALA A 31 9.28 -15.53 -0.76
N LYS A 32 9.19 -14.58 -1.70
CA LYS A 32 8.78 -13.21 -1.41
C LYS A 32 7.44 -13.35 -0.71
N THR A 33 7.48 -13.49 0.62
CA THR A 33 6.25 -13.50 1.43
C THR A 33 5.65 -12.13 1.24
N THR A 34 4.69 -12.05 0.36
CA THR A 34 3.93 -10.85 0.08
C THR A 34 3.03 -10.61 1.30
N GLN A 35 3.62 -10.07 2.37
CA GLN A 35 2.88 -9.76 3.58
C GLN A 35 1.96 -8.59 3.27
N THR A 36 0.65 -8.84 3.29
CA THR A 36 -0.37 -7.79 3.21
C THR A 36 -0.23 -6.91 4.45
N ARG A 37 -0.06 -5.61 4.24
CA ARG A 37 -0.06 -4.60 5.30
C ARG A 37 -1.44 -3.97 5.40
N GLU A 38 -1.87 -3.62 6.60
CA GLU A 38 -3.14 -2.94 6.84
C GLU A 38 -2.88 -1.67 7.63
N ILE A 39 -3.54 -0.58 7.26
CA ILE A 39 -3.53 0.68 7.98
C ILE A 39 -4.95 1.21 8.14
N HIS A 40 -5.19 1.93 9.23
CA HIS A 40 -6.44 2.56 9.57
C HIS A 40 -6.27 4.07 9.60
N ILE A 41 -7.20 4.80 9.02
CA ILE A 41 -7.19 6.26 8.91
C ILE A 41 -8.45 6.80 9.58
N SER A 42 -8.27 7.55 10.66
CA SER A 42 -9.34 8.16 11.45
C SER A 42 -9.23 9.69 11.56
N THR A 43 -8.09 10.23 11.14
CA THR A 43 -7.76 11.65 11.24
C THR A 43 -7.21 12.19 9.94
N ARG A 44 -7.28 13.52 9.77
CA ARG A 44 -6.68 14.20 8.61
C ARG A 44 -5.16 14.10 8.59
N GLU A 45 -4.55 14.04 9.75
CA GLU A 45 -3.11 13.90 9.94
C GLU A 45 -2.64 12.53 9.43
N GLU A 46 -3.35 11.46 9.77
CA GLU A 46 -3.08 10.10 9.28
C GLU A 46 -3.28 10.00 7.76
N LEU A 47 -4.34 10.66 7.23
CA LEU A 47 -4.55 10.72 5.78
C LEU A 47 -3.40 11.46 5.08
N LYS A 48 -2.90 12.55 5.67
CA LYS A 48 -1.77 13.29 5.13
C LYS A 48 -0.48 12.47 5.17
N GLU A 49 -0.21 11.76 6.25
CA GLU A 49 0.94 10.87 6.37
C GLU A 49 0.86 9.73 5.32
N PHE A 50 -0.29 9.10 5.19
CA PHE A 50 -0.54 8.12 4.13
C PHE A 50 -0.23 8.69 2.74
N THR A 51 -0.73 9.89 2.44
CA THR A 51 -0.51 10.56 1.15
C THR A 51 0.97 10.83 0.91
N GLN A 52 1.70 11.29 1.92
CA GLN A 52 3.15 11.52 1.82
C GLN A 52 3.92 10.23 1.54
N ASN A 53 3.55 9.13 2.19
CA ASN A 53 4.18 7.84 1.97
C ASN A 53 3.93 7.29 0.55
N CYS A 54 2.79 7.62 -0.06
CA CYS A 54 2.43 7.23 -1.43
C CYS A 54 3.25 7.94 -2.53
N HIS A 55 4.23 8.80 -2.18
CA HIS A 55 5.24 9.27 -3.14
C HIS A 55 6.23 8.16 -3.55
N LEU A 56 6.33 7.09 -2.77
CA LEU A 56 7.12 5.91 -3.12
C LEU A 56 6.20 4.92 -3.84
N ASP A 57 6.50 4.60 -5.10
CA ASP A 57 5.68 3.73 -5.96
C ASP A 57 5.34 2.39 -5.31
N SER A 58 6.29 1.80 -4.57
CA SER A 58 6.09 0.51 -3.90
C SER A 58 5.38 0.59 -2.55
N TYR A 59 5.14 1.79 -2.00
CA TYR A 59 4.55 1.91 -0.66
C TYR A 59 3.17 1.28 -0.55
N SER A 60 2.34 1.49 -1.56
CA SER A 60 0.95 0.99 -1.56
C SER A 60 0.80 -0.43 -2.13
N GLU A 61 1.90 -1.09 -2.55
CA GLU A 61 1.85 -2.49 -2.95
C GLU A 61 1.40 -3.38 -1.77
N ASN A 62 0.37 -4.22 -2.01
CA ASN A 62 -0.21 -5.12 -1.01
C ASN A 62 -0.68 -4.41 0.27
N LEU A 63 -0.99 -3.13 0.18
CA LEU A 63 -1.53 -2.32 1.27
C LEU A 63 -3.05 -2.32 1.23
N LYS A 64 -3.68 -2.57 2.37
CA LYS A 64 -5.10 -2.29 2.61
C LYS A 64 -5.21 -1.08 3.51
N VAL A 65 -6.02 -0.13 3.09
CA VAL A 65 -6.33 1.11 3.82
C VAL A 65 -7.79 1.08 4.22
N TYR A 66 -8.09 1.32 5.47
CA TYR A 66 -9.45 1.44 6.00
C TYR A 66 -9.67 2.86 6.49
N LEU A 67 -10.72 3.50 5.99
CA LEU A 67 -11.17 4.79 6.51
C LEU A 67 -12.16 4.51 7.64
N ASP A 68 -11.76 4.73 8.89
CA ASP A 68 -12.56 4.37 10.05
C ASP A 68 -13.50 5.49 10.52
N LYS A 69 -13.38 6.69 9.97
CA LYS A 69 -14.22 7.86 10.29
C LYS A 69 -14.32 8.83 9.13
N ASP A 70 -15.33 9.66 9.16
CA ASP A 70 -15.41 10.82 8.28
C ASP A 70 -14.24 11.78 8.54
N ILE A 71 -13.66 12.33 7.48
CA ILE A 71 -12.54 13.27 7.54
C ILE A 71 -12.94 14.60 6.91
N ASP A 72 -12.59 15.68 7.60
CA ASP A 72 -12.77 17.05 7.10
C ASP A 72 -11.41 17.63 6.70
N LEU A 73 -11.22 17.87 5.40
CA LEU A 73 -10.03 18.48 4.80
C LEU A 73 -10.17 19.99 4.60
N SER A 74 -11.22 20.61 5.11
CA SER A 74 -11.40 22.06 4.97
C SER A 74 -10.21 22.84 5.52
N HIS A 75 -9.75 23.83 4.75
CA HIS A 75 -8.62 24.70 5.10
C HIS A 75 -7.25 24.03 5.23
N ILE A 76 -7.07 22.88 4.59
CA ILE A 76 -5.75 22.26 4.45
C ILE A 76 -5.40 22.06 2.98
N ASP A 77 -4.11 22.25 2.69
CA ASP A 77 -3.56 21.94 1.38
C ASP A 77 -3.49 20.42 1.20
N PHE A 78 -4.17 19.93 0.18
CA PHE A 78 -4.20 18.50 -0.18
C PHE A 78 -4.06 18.36 -1.69
N ASP A 79 -2.90 17.88 -2.13
CA ASP A 79 -2.55 17.77 -3.55
C ASP A 79 -2.99 16.43 -4.19
N GLY A 80 -3.74 15.61 -3.44
CA GLY A 80 -4.12 14.27 -3.84
C GLY A 80 -3.05 13.22 -3.57
N VAL A 81 -3.48 11.97 -3.49
CA VAL A 81 -2.60 10.80 -3.31
C VAL A 81 -1.81 10.58 -4.61
N PRO A 82 -0.47 10.62 -4.60
CA PRO A 82 0.34 10.64 -5.82
C PRO A 82 0.14 9.41 -6.71
N ILE A 83 0.35 8.22 -6.15
CA ILE A 83 0.12 6.94 -6.83
C ILE A 83 -0.42 5.92 -5.84
N PHE A 84 -1.41 5.15 -6.24
CA PHE A 84 -2.00 4.11 -5.40
C PHE A 84 -2.26 2.83 -6.19
N CYS A 85 -1.73 1.70 -5.69
CA CYS A 85 -1.91 0.37 -6.25
C CYS A 85 -2.42 -0.65 -5.22
N GLY A 86 -2.81 -0.20 -4.02
CA GLY A 86 -3.39 -1.02 -2.95
C GLY A 86 -4.92 -1.10 -3.00
N LYS A 87 -5.52 -1.45 -1.87
CA LYS A 87 -6.97 -1.48 -1.69
C LYS A 87 -7.40 -0.45 -0.65
N PHE A 88 -8.26 0.47 -1.04
CA PHE A 88 -8.82 1.51 -0.17
C PHE A 88 -10.28 1.23 0.10
N TYR A 89 -10.60 0.96 1.35
CA TYR A 89 -11.95 0.71 1.85
C TYR A 89 -12.46 1.96 2.56
N GLY A 90 -13.36 2.68 1.93
CA GLY A 90 -13.98 3.89 2.50
C GLY A 90 -14.99 3.61 3.61
N GLN A 91 -15.49 2.37 3.69
CA GLN A 91 -16.45 1.93 4.72
C GLN A 91 -17.68 2.84 4.82
N ASP A 92 -18.14 3.36 3.68
CA ASP A 92 -19.23 4.34 3.54
C ASP A 92 -18.97 5.71 4.20
N HIS A 93 -17.76 5.93 4.73
CA HIS A 93 -17.36 7.21 5.28
C HIS A 93 -17.11 8.26 4.18
N THR A 94 -17.16 9.51 4.61
CA THR A 94 -17.01 10.68 3.75
C THR A 94 -15.71 11.43 4.04
N ILE A 95 -14.96 11.74 2.99
CA ILE A 95 -13.90 12.75 3.04
C ILE A 95 -14.47 14.02 2.40
N LYS A 96 -14.66 15.06 3.21
CA LYS A 96 -15.26 16.32 2.80
C LYS A 96 -14.28 17.48 2.87
N GLY A 97 -14.68 18.61 2.30
CA GLY A 97 -13.83 19.81 2.27
C GLY A 97 -12.61 19.66 1.36
N LEU A 98 -12.67 18.72 0.41
CA LEU A 98 -11.62 18.51 -0.56
C LEU A 98 -11.49 19.75 -1.46
N PHE A 99 -10.28 20.30 -1.53
CA PHE A 99 -9.95 21.35 -2.49
C PHE A 99 -8.57 21.04 -3.08
N ILE A 100 -8.57 20.54 -4.31
CA ILE A 100 -7.34 20.17 -5.03
C ILE A 100 -7.04 21.25 -6.04
N HIS A 101 -5.94 21.98 -5.80
CA HIS A 101 -5.44 23.05 -6.68
C HIS A 101 -3.99 22.71 -7.09
N TYR A 102 -3.85 21.60 -7.78
CA TYR A 102 -2.56 21.00 -8.10
C TYR A 102 -2.07 21.39 -9.49
N ASN A 103 -0.78 21.73 -9.59
CA ASN A 103 -0.10 22.02 -10.86
C ASN A 103 0.68 20.80 -11.35
N GLY A 104 -0.01 19.87 -11.97
CA GLY A 104 0.60 18.66 -12.53
C GLY A 104 -0.37 17.93 -13.43
N SER A 105 0.11 16.94 -14.17
CA SER A 105 -0.63 16.32 -15.27
C SER A 105 -1.90 15.57 -14.85
N TYR A 106 -2.04 15.21 -13.58
CA TYR A 106 -3.19 14.46 -13.09
C TYR A 106 -3.68 15.05 -11.77
N SER A 107 -4.95 15.43 -11.69
CA SER A 107 -5.58 16.04 -10.51
C SER A 107 -6.81 15.25 -10.09
N GLY A 108 -6.88 14.87 -8.81
CA GLY A 108 -7.97 14.10 -8.21
C GLY A 108 -7.60 13.62 -6.82
N PHE A 109 -8.53 13.02 -6.09
CA PHE A 109 -8.23 12.46 -4.78
C PHE A 109 -7.06 11.47 -4.86
N PHE A 110 -7.06 10.57 -5.86
CA PHE A 110 -5.87 9.88 -6.35
C PHE A 110 -5.39 10.58 -7.61
N ARG A 111 -4.15 11.06 -7.66
CA ARG A 111 -3.61 11.59 -8.91
C ARG A 111 -3.49 10.47 -9.95
N TYR A 112 -2.99 9.32 -9.53
CA TYR A 112 -2.96 8.11 -10.34
C TYR A 112 -3.40 6.89 -9.53
N LEU A 113 -4.53 6.29 -9.91
CA LEU A 113 -4.95 4.97 -9.47
C LEU A 113 -4.40 3.94 -10.44
N ALA A 114 -3.38 3.20 -10.00
CA ALA A 114 -2.67 2.22 -10.83
C ALA A 114 -3.51 0.95 -11.05
N LYS A 115 -3.10 0.11 -11.98
CA LYS A 115 -3.86 -1.07 -12.47
C LYS A 115 -4.34 -2.01 -11.36
N ASP A 116 -3.55 -2.21 -10.30
CA ASP A 116 -3.90 -3.09 -9.19
C ASP A 116 -4.60 -2.35 -8.03
N GLY A 117 -4.78 -1.02 -8.19
CA GLY A 117 -5.47 -0.18 -7.23
C GLY A 117 -6.97 -0.40 -7.23
N GLU A 118 -7.55 -0.56 -6.06
CA GLU A 118 -8.99 -0.69 -5.86
C GLU A 118 -9.49 0.31 -4.81
N VAL A 119 -10.59 1.00 -5.09
CA VAL A 119 -11.26 1.91 -4.15
C VAL A 119 -12.71 1.49 -4.02
N MET A 120 -13.17 1.31 -2.79
CA MET A 120 -14.51 0.81 -2.51
C MET A 120 -15.19 1.58 -1.39
N ASN A 121 -16.51 1.81 -1.55
CA ASN A 121 -17.41 2.40 -0.55
C ASN A 121 -16.86 3.71 0.04
N LEU A 122 -16.34 4.62 -0.81
CA LEU A 122 -15.81 5.91 -0.41
C LEU A 122 -16.67 7.05 -0.94
N ASN A 123 -17.03 7.98 -0.07
CA ASN A 123 -17.69 9.21 -0.46
C ASN A 123 -16.72 10.39 -0.41
N LEU A 124 -16.69 11.21 -1.46
CA LEU A 124 -15.87 12.41 -1.54
C LEU A 124 -16.75 13.64 -1.76
N GLU A 125 -16.46 14.75 -1.05
CA GLU A 125 -17.12 16.02 -1.25
C GLU A 125 -16.09 17.15 -1.40
N GLY A 126 -16.19 17.93 -2.50
CA GLY A 126 -15.31 19.08 -2.71
C GLY A 126 -15.09 19.46 -4.15
N TYR A 127 -13.94 20.08 -4.43
CA TYR A 127 -13.62 20.64 -5.73
C TYR A 127 -12.23 20.21 -6.18
N VAL A 128 -12.11 19.99 -7.49
CA VAL A 128 -10.82 19.68 -8.16
C VAL A 128 -10.64 20.74 -9.25
N GLU A 129 -9.67 21.63 -9.06
CA GLU A 129 -9.38 22.79 -9.93
C GLU A 129 -7.89 22.79 -10.29
N PRO A 130 -7.45 21.98 -11.27
CA PRO A 130 -6.05 21.96 -11.68
C PRO A 130 -5.62 23.34 -12.22
N THR A 131 -4.34 23.66 -12.01
CA THR A 131 -3.75 24.93 -12.44
C THR A 131 -2.86 24.82 -13.67
N GLY A 132 -2.57 23.60 -14.12
CA GLY A 132 -1.80 23.32 -15.31
C GLY A 132 -2.62 23.40 -16.61
N SER A 133 -1.95 23.46 -17.74
CA SER A 133 -2.59 23.39 -19.06
C SER A 133 -2.50 21.98 -19.63
N GLY A 134 -3.65 21.40 -20.02
CA GLY A 134 -3.73 20.03 -20.58
C GLY A 134 -3.76 18.92 -19.55
N ASP A 135 -4.18 19.26 -18.32
CA ASP A 135 -4.28 18.33 -17.22
C ASP A 135 -5.52 17.45 -17.32
N TYR A 136 -5.39 16.25 -16.81
CA TYR A 136 -6.52 15.34 -16.60
C TYR A 136 -7.05 15.53 -15.18
N ALA A 137 -8.32 15.83 -15.04
CA ALA A 137 -8.97 16.07 -13.76
C ALA A 137 -10.16 15.11 -13.54
N GLY A 138 -10.30 14.65 -12.31
CA GLY A 138 -11.43 13.82 -11.88
C GLY A 138 -11.61 13.87 -10.38
N GLY A 139 -12.84 13.75 -9.89
CA GLY A 139 -13.11 13.79 -8.45
C GLY A 139 -12.38 12.68 -7.70
N PHE A 140 -12.41 11.45 -8.21
CA PHE A 140 -11.69 10.32 -7.63
C PHE A 140 -10.26 10.19 -8.13
N ALA A 141 -10.06 10.27 -9.44
CA ALA A 141 -8.73 10.07 -10.01
C ALA A 141 -8.50 10.95 -11.23
N GLY A 142 -7.32 11.56 -11.31
CA GLY A 142 -6.86 12.24 -12.52
C GLY A 142 -6.53 11.23 -13.63
N LYS A 143 -5.88 10.12 -13.27
CA LYS A 143 -5.71 8.95 -14.12
C LYS A 143 -6.18 7.69 -13.39
N ASN A 144 -7.03 6.90 -14.05
CA ASN A 144 -7.56 5.66 -13.48
C ASN A 144 -7.27 4.47 -14.40
N ASP A 145 -6.34 3.61 -14.00
CA ASP A 145 -6.08 2.29 -14.59
C ASP A 145 -6.57 1.16 -13.66
N GLY A 146 -7.09 1.51 -12.47
CA GLY A 146 -7.58 0.59 -11.45
C GLY A 146 -9.10 0.44 -11.43
N LYS A 147 -9.64 0.14 -10.25
CA LYS A 147 -11.07 -0.11 -10.06
C LYS A 147 -11.65 0.79 -8.97
N ILE A 148 -12.80 1.42 -9.26
CA ILE A 148 -13.59 2.21 -8.32
C ILE A 148 -14.99 1.60 -8.26
N THR A 149 -15.46 1.24 -7.06
CA THR A 149 -16.73 0.53 -6.87
C THR A 149 -17.50 1.13 -5.69
N ASP A 150 -18.80 1.33 -5.86
CA ASP A 150 -19.71 1.83 -4.81
C ASP A 150 -19.21 3.12 -4.13
N CYS A 151 -18.74 4.05 -4.97
CA CYS A 151 -18.17 5.33 -4.53
C CYS A 151 -19.01 6.50 -5.07
N SER A 152 -19.03 7.61 -4.34
CA SER A 152 -19.72 8.82 -4.76
C SER A 152 -18.84 10.07 -4.68
N PHE A 153 -18.94 10.96 -5.67
CA PHE A 153 -18.32 12.29 -5.64
C PHE A 153 -19.40 13.37 -5.72
N LYS A 154 -19.38 14.30 -4.77
CA LYS A 154 -20.26 15.46 -4.73
C LYS A 154 -19.46 16.74 -4.74
N GLY A 155 -19.53 17.48 -5.84
CA GLY A 155 -18.77 18.70 -6.00
C GLY A 155 -18.55 19.09 -7.45
N GLY A 156 -17.46 19.81 -7.71
CA GLY A 156 -17.11 20.30 -9.04
C GLY A 156 -15.72 19.81 -9.46
N VAL A 157 -15.57 19.59 -10.75
CA VAL A 157 -14.28 19.37 -11.40
C VAL A 157 -14.19 20.37 -12.55
N THR A 158 -13.14 21.17 -12.57
CA THR A 158 -12.83 22.09 -13.68
C THR A 158 -11.55 21.61 -14.38
N GLY A 159 -11.39 21.92 -15.64
CA GLY A 159 -10.22 21.59 -16.42
C GLY A 159 -10.18 22.38 -17.70
#